data_6983fe5a6c79a89ed37412a2f1a5336a
#
_entry.id   6983fe5a6c79a89ed37412a2f1a5336a
#
_cell.length_a   1.000
_cell.length_b   1.000
_cell.length_c   1.000
_cell.angle_alpha   90.00
_cell.angle_beta   90.00
_cell.angle_gamma   90.00
#
_symmetry.space_group_name_H-M   'P 1'
#
loop_
_entity.id
_entity.type
_entity.pdbx_description
1 polymer ?
#
loop_
_entity_poly.entity_id
_entity_poly.type
_entity_poly.pdbx_seq_one_letter_code
_entity_poly.pdbx_strand_id
1 'polypeptide(L)'
;MTNPIVTIEMEDGGETQIELYAETAPNTVRNFVSLVSKGFYNGTTFHRVIPGFMIQGGDPEGNGMGGPGYTIAGEFAMNGFHNDLKHTRGVLSMARAMDPNSAGSQFFIMVEDAPHLDNQYAAFGRVITGMDVCDRIVATRTNFRDMPLKPQVMKSVTVETFGESFDEPEKV
;
A
#
# COMPACT_ATOMS: atom_id res chain seq x y z
N MET A 1 8.26 0.54 20.77
CA MET A 1 8.08 -0.44 19.67
C MET A 1 8.78 0.06 18.42
N THR A 2 9.55 -0.81 17.77
CA THR A 2 10.20 -0.48 16.52
C THR A 2 9.23 -0.75 15.37
N ASN A 3 9.05 0.23 14.49
CA ASN A 3 8.17 0.06 13.34
C ASN A 3 8.77 -0.92 12.32
N PRO A 4 7.97 -1.80 11.73
CA PRO A 4 8.45 -2.68 10.68
C PRO A 4 8.80 -1.92 9.42
N ILE A 5 9.75 -2.45 8.66
CA ILE A 5 10.17 -1.90 7.37
C ILE A 5 9.91 -2.93 6.28
N VAL A 6 9.14 -2.54 5.28
CA VAL A 6 8.84 -3.35 4.11
C VAL A 6 9.79 -2.97 2.98
N THR A 7 10.33 -3.97 2.28
CA THR A 7 11.12 -3.78 1.07
C THR A 7 10.37 -4.36 -0.12
N ILE A 8 10.09 -3.52 -1.11
CA ILE A 8 9.53 -3.93 -2.39
C ILE A 8 10.67 -3.97 -3.41
N GLU A 9 10.97 -5.14 -3.94
CA GLU A 9 11.95 -5.31 -5.02
C GLU A 9 11.18 -5.51 -6.32
N MET A 10 11.42 -4.64 -7.30
CA MET A 10 10.80 -4.75 -8.62
C MET A 10 11.58 -5.71 -9.50
N GLU A 11 10.94 -6.30 -10.51
CA GLU A 11 11.59 -7.23 -11.45
C GLU A 11 12.80 -6.62 -12.16
N ASP A 12 12.78 -5.30 -12.36
CA ASP A 12 13.90 -4.59 -12.99
C ASP A 12 15.06 -4.30 -12.02
N GLY A 13 14.95 -4.70 -10.75
CA GLY A 13 15.97 -4.54 -9.73
C GLY A 13 15.81 -3.30 -8.85
N GLY A 14 14.85 -2.41 -9.13
CA GLY A 14 14.60 -1.25 -8.27
C GLY A 14 14.01 -1.65 -6.93
N GLU A 15 14.44 -1.00 -5.85
CA GLU A 15 13.95 -1.27 -4.51
C GLU A 15 13.37 -0.02 -3.84
N THR A 16 12.28 -0.22 -3.11
CA THR A 16 11.66 0.82 -2.28
C THR A 16 11.47 0.26 -0.88
N GLN A 17 11.89 1.03 0.13
CA GLN A 17 11.67 0.66 1.53
C GLN A 17 10.65 1.60 2.16
N ILE A 18 9.75 1.02 2.96
CA ILE A 18 8.62 1.73 3.55
C ILE A 18 8.56 1.39 5.04
N GLU A 19 8.55 2.41 5.88
CA GLU A 19 8.30 2.25 7.31
C GLU A 19 6.80 2.22 7.54
N LEU A 20 6.32 1.21 8.30
CA LEU A 20 4.91 1.07 8.65
C LEU A 20 4.67 1.62 10.05
N TYR A 21 3.64 2.45 10.21
CA TYR A 21 3.34 3.13 11.46
C TYR A 21 2.29 2.35 12.27
N ALA A 22 2.77 1.40 13.08
CA ALA A 22 1.92 0.47 13.82
C ALA A 22 1.00 1.16 14.84
N GLU A 23 1.41 2.31 15.40
CA GLU A 23 0.57 3.05 16.33
C GLU A 23 -0.51 3.88 15.63
N THR A 24 -0.25 4.28 14.40
CA THR A 24 -1.18 5.12 13.60
C THR A 24 -2.37 4.30 13.09
N ALA A 25 -2.12 3.11 12.56
CA ALA A 25 -3.14 2.23 11.99
C ALA A 25 -2.81 0.77 12.32
N PRO A 26 -3.05 0.35 13.56
CA PRO A 26 -2.55 -0.94 14.07
C PRO A 26 -3.08 -2.15 13.32
N ASN A 27 -4.37 -2.22 13.03
CA ASN A 27 -4.93 -3.37 12.34
C ASN A 27 -4.53 -3.38 10.86
N THR A 28 -4.42 -2.22 10.24
CA THR A 28 -3.95 -2.08 8.86
C THR A 28 -2.52 -2.57 8.73
N VAL A 29 -1.65 -2.21 9.69
CA VAL A 29 -0.26 -2.69 9.70
C VAL A 29 -0.20 -4.20 9.94
N ARG A 30 -0.99 -4.75 10.86
CA ARG A 30 -1.07 -6.20 11.07
C ARG A 30 -1.45 -6.92 9.79
N ASN A 31 -2.45 -6.40 9.08
CA ASN A 31 -2.91 -6.97 7.81
C ASN A 31 -1.77 -6.96 6.77
N PHE A 32 -1.12 -5.83 6.60
CA PHE A 32 -0.06 -5.70 5.61
C PHE A 32 1.13 -6.62 5.94
N VAL A 33 1.58 -6.64 7.21
CA VAL A 33 2.66 -7.52 7.67
C VAL A 33 2.28 -8.99 7.43
N SER A 34 1.06 -9.37 7.75
CA SER A 34 0.56 -10.73 7.53
C SER A 34 0.64 -11.13 6.06
N LEU A 35 0.13 -10.28 5.17
CA LEU A 35 0.14 -10.55 3.72
C LEU A 35 1.56 -10.62 3.16
N VAL A 36 2.43 -9.68 3.57
CA VAL A 36 3.84 -9.68 3.15
C VAL A 36 4.53 -10.96 3.61
N SER A 37 4.35 -11.33 4.86
CA SER A 37 4.99 -12.51 5.45
C SER A 37 4.58 -13.81 4.78
N LYS A 38 3.38 -13.86 4.23
CA LYS A 38 2.85 -15.03 3.49
C LYS A 38 3.24 -15.05 2.02
N GLY A 39 3.99 -14.06 1.55
CA GLY A 39 4.38 -13.94 0.15
C GLY A 39 3.24 -13.52 -0.77
N PHE A 40 2.15 -12.98 -0.23
CA PHE A 40 0.96 -12.62 -0.99
C PHE A 40 1.25 -11.64 -2.13
N TYR A 41 2.12 -10.66 -1.89
CA TYR A 41 2.40 -9.61 -2.86
C TYR A 41 3.43 -9.98 -3.92
N ASN A 42 4.15 -11.10 -3.75
CA ASN A 42 5.15 -11.51 -4.72
C ASN A 42 4.48 -11.81 -6.06
N GLY A 43 4.97 -11.18 -7.13
CA GLY A 43 4.41 -11.32 -8.47
C GLY A 43 3.21 -10.43 -8.77
N THR A 44 2.71 -9.65 -7.81
CA THR A 44 1.65 -8.68 -8.08
C THR A 44 2.21 -7.43 -8.74
N THR A 45 1.34 -6.60 -9.32
CA THR A 45 1.76 -5.44 -10.11
C THR A 45 1.21 -4.14 -9.55
N PHE A 46 1.84 -3.04 -9.94
CA PHE A 46 1.21 -1.72 -9.83
C PHE A 46 0.32 -1.56 -11.08
N HIS A 47 -0.95 -1.91 -10.93
CA HIS A 47 -1.89 -2.00 -12.04
C HIS A 47 -2.56 -0.67 -12.39
N ARG A 48 -2.41 0.36 -11.55
CA ARG A 48 -3.00 1.67 -11.76
C ARG A 48 -2.02 2.74 -11.30
N VAL A 49 -1.56 3.57 -12.23
CA VAL A 49 -0.61 4.64 -11.92
C VAL A 49 -1.09 5.94 -12.54
N ILE A 50 -1.11 7.01 -11.74
CA ILE A 50 -1.60 8.32 -12.18
C ILE A 50 -0.53 9.36 -11.84
N PRO A 51 0.16 9.93 -12.86
CA PRO A 51 1.14 10.99 -12.63
C PRO A 51 0.53 12.15 -11.86
N GLY A 52 1.29 12.69 -10.93
CA GLY A 52 0.82 13.77 -10.06
C GLY A 52 -0.11 13.31 -8.95
N PHE A 53 -0.29 12.00 -8.79
CA PHE A 53 -1.20 11.45 -7.79
C PHE A 53 -0.58 10.25 -7.04
N MET A 54 -0.66 9.04 -7.60
CA MET A 54 -0.25 7.84 -6.85
C MET A 54 0.07 6.67 -7.78
N ILE A 55 0.67 5.61 -7.19
CA ILE A 55 0.77 4.28 -7.80
C ILE A 55 0.01 3.29 -6.91
N GLN A 56 -0.82 2.45 -7.51
CA GLN A 56 -1.67 1.50 -6.79
C GLN A 56 -1.37 0.08 -7.23
N GLY A 57 -1.25 -0.83 -6.26
CA GLY A 57 -0.97 -2.23 -6.53
C GLY A 57 -1.50 -3.15 -5.44
N GLY A 58 -1.03 -4.39 -5.46
CA GLY A 58 -1.38 -5.38 -4.44
C GLY A 58 -2.63 -6.20 -4.73
N ASP A 59 -3.12 -6.14 -5.97
CA ASP A 59 -4.24 -6.97 -6.41
C ASP A 59 -3.70 -8.25 -7.04
N PRO A 60 -4.02 -9.44 -6.50
CA PRO A 60 -3.56 -10.70 -7.10
C PRO A 60 -4.09 -10.93 -8.52
N GLU A 61 -5.21 -10.31 -8.89
CA GLU A 61 -5.75 -10.39 -10.25
C GLU A 61 -5.21 -9.30 -11.18
N GLY A 62 -4.60 -8.25 -10.63
CA GLY A 62 -3.97 -7.19 -11.42
C GLY A 62 -4.93 -6.28 -12.18
N ASN A 63 -6.20 -6.22 -11.79
CA ASN A 63 -7.24 -5.45 -12.51
C ASN A 63 -8.06 -4.50 -11.61
N GLY A 64 -7.74 -4.45 -10.32
CA GLY A 64 -8.47 -3.63 -9.35
C GLY A 64 -9.62 -4.34 -8.65
N MET A 65 -9.93 -5.59 -9.03
CA MET A 65 -11.10 -6.32 -8.52
C MET A 65 -10.76 -7.37 -7.47
N GLY A 66 -9.50 -7.74 -7.32
CA GLY A 66 -9.09 -8.82 -6.44
C GLY A 66 -8.69 -8.37 -5.04
N GLY A 67 -8.52 -9.34 -4.15
CA GLY A 67 -8.12 -9.13 -2.78
C GLY A 67 -7.74 -10.44 -2.10
N PRO A 68 -7.56 -10.43 -0.78
CA PRO A 68 -7.10 -11.60 -0.04
C PRO A 68 -8.21 -12.56 0.39
N GLY A 69 -9.46 -12.30 0.00
CA GLY A 69 -10.61 -13.12 0.40
C GLY A 69 -11.30 -12.65 1.67
N TYR A 70 -10.91 -11.49 2.19
CA TYR A 70 -11.52 -10.86 3.38
C TYR A 70 -11.31 -9.35 3.29
N THR A 71 -11.97 -8.61 4.18
CA THR A 71 -11.78 -7.16 4.31
C THR A 71 -11.48 -6.78 5.76
N ILE A 72 -10.98 -5.57 5.97
CA ILE A 72 -10.68 -5.02 7.29
C ILE A 72 -11.40 -3.68 7.48
N ALA A 73 -11.64 -3.33 8.74
CA ALA A 73 -12.24 -2.04 9.08
C ALA A 73 -11.29 -0.89 8.70
N GLY A 74 -11.85 0.19 8.18
CA GLY A 74 -11.07 1.38 7.80
C GLY A 74 -10.61 2.19 9.00
N GLU A 75 -9.31 2.34 9.15
CA GLU A 75 -8.69 3.07 10.25
C GLU A 75 -8.44 4.52 9.84
N PHE A 76 -9.50 5.28 9.68
CA PHE A 76 -9.45 6.70 9.32
C PHE A 76 -10.61 7.47 9.97
N ALA A 77 -10.47 8.80 10.06
CA ALA A 77 -11.35 9.64 10.87
C ALA A 77 -12.83 9.56 10.48
N MET A 78 -13.15 9.53 9.21
CA MET A 78 -14.56 9.46 8.76
C MET A 78 -15.21 8.12 9.09
N ASN A 79 -14.43 7.12 9.47
CA ASN A 79 -14.92 5.82 9.94
C ASN A 79 -14.84 5.70 11.47
N GLY A 80 -14.65 6.81 12.17
CA GLY A 80 -14.62 6.84 13.64
C GLY A 80 -13.28 6.43 14.25
N PHE A 81 -12.22 6.37 13.49
CA PHE A 81 -10.91 5.98 13.99
C PHE A 81 -9.92 7.13 13.85
N HIS A 82 -9.27 7.52 14.94
CA HIS A 82 -8.30 8.62 14.91
C HIS A 82 -7.06 8.21 14.09
N ASN A 83 -6.81 8.93 13.00
CA ASN A 83 -5.62 8.76 12.17
C ASN A 83 -5.31 10.12 11.53
N ASP A 84 -4.26 10.77 11.99
CA ASP A 84 -3.89 12.12 11.56
C ASP A 84 -2.76 12.14 10.52
N LEU A 85 -2.35 10.98 9.99
CA LEU A 85 -1.33 10.92 8.95
C LEU A 85 -1.90 11.48 7.64
N LYS A 86 -1.26 12.54 7.14
CA LYS A 86 -1.68 13.21 5.91
C LYS A 86 -1.16 12.47 4.69
N HIS A 87 -1.93 12.53 3.59
CA HIS A 87 -1.54 11.92 2.31
C HIS A 87 -0.59 12.84 1.57
N THR A 88 0.65 12.90 2.06
CA THR A 88 1.75 13.64 1.42
C THR A 88 2.62 12.69 0.59
N ARG A 89 3.48 13.25 -0.25
CA ARG A 89 4.39 12.45 -1.09
C ARG A 89 5.11 11.38 -0.26
N GLY A 90 5.08 10.14 -0.73
CA GLY A 90 5.73 8.98 -0.10
C GLY A 90 4.85 8.20 0.88
N VAL A 91 3.66 8.71 1.22
CA VAL A 91 2.78 8.01 2.18
C VAL A 91 2.14 6.79 1.53
N LEU A 92 2.09 5.70 2.30
CA LEU A 92 1.44 4.43 1.95
C LEU A 92 0.05 4.40 2.60
N SER A 93 -0.97 4.07 1.82
CA SER A 93 -2.36 4.06 2.26
C SER A 93 -3.12 2.88 1.63
N MET A 94 -4.23 2.46 2.25
CA MET A 94 -5.03 1.35 1.72
C MET A 94 -6.06 1.82 0.71
N ALA A 95 -6.09 1.16 -0.45
CA ALA A 95 -7.19 1.31 -1.38
C ALA A 95 -8.42 0.57 -0.86
N ARG A 96 -9.59 1.02 -1.25
CA ARG A 96 -10.87 0.41 -0.86
C ARG A 96 -11.96 0.77 -1.87
N ALA A 97 -13.07 0.05 -1.79
CA ALA A 97 -14.29 0.42 -2.51
C ALA A 97 -15.04 1.53 -1.74
N MET A 98 -16.29 1.79 -2.09
CA MET A 98 -17.09 2.83 -1.42
C MET A 98 -17.35 2.54 0.05
N ASP A 99 -17.52 1.27 0.41
CA ASP A 99 -17.69 0.85 1.79
C ASP A 99 -16.40 1.16 2.57
N PRO A 100 -16.45 1.90 3.68
CA PRO A 100 -15.26 2.23 4.47
C PRO A 100 -14.56 1.00 5.07
N ASN A 101 -15.24 -0.14 5.15
CA ASN A 101 -14.70 -1.39 5.67
C ASN A 101 -14.43 -2.42 4.56
N SER A 102 -14.04 -1.95 3.38
CA SER A 102 -13.83 -2.81 2.21
C SER A 102 -12.35 -2.97 1.80
N ALA A 103 -11.41 -2.44 2.55
CA ALA A 103 -9.99 -2.61 2.25
C ALA A 103 -9.59 -4.09 2.46
N GLY A 104 -8.70 -4.59 1.61
CA GLY A 104 -8.20 -5.96 1.70
C GLY A 104 -6.69 -6.00 1.52
N SER A 105 -6.22 -6.06 0.27
CA SER A 105 -4.79 -6.12 -0.02
C SER A 105 -4.28 -4.96 -0.86
N GLN A 106 -5.13 -4.30 -1.63
CA GLN A 106 -4.68 -3.23 -2.51
C GLN A 106 -4.27 -2.01 -1.71
N PHE A 107 -3.15 -1.41 -2.13
CA PHE A 107 -2.57 -0.23 -1.48
C PHE A 107 -2.09 0.75 -2.54
N PHE A 108 -1.83 1.98 -2.11
CA PHE A 108 -1.23 2.97 -3.00
C PHE A 108 -0.15 3.77 -2.29
N ILE A 109 0.81 4.25 -3.06
CA ILE A 109 1.90 5.10 -2.59
C ILE A 109 1.74 6.46 -3.26
N MET A 110 1.69 7.52 -2.46
CA MET A 110 1.55 8.88 -2.97
C MET A 110 2.83 9.34 -3.67
N VAL A 111 2.70 9.89 -4.87
CA VAL A 111 3.83 10.55 -5.54
C VAL A 111 3.75 12.07 -5.46
N GLU A 112 2.59 12.60 -5.08
CA GLU A 112 2.35 14.01 -4.78
C GLU A 112 1.37 14.11 -3.63
N ASP A 113 1.28 15.28 -2.99
CA ASP A 113 0.34 15.51 -1.91
C ASP A 113 -1.10 15.46 -2.42
N ALA A 114 -1.99 14.81 -1.67
CA ALA A 114 -3.40 14.70 -2.02
C ALA A 114 -4.26 14.91 -0.77
N PRO A 115 -4.39 16.16 -0.29
CA PRO A 115 -5.13 16.45 0.96
C PRO A 115 -6.60 16.04 0.92
N HIS A 116 -7.19 15.88 -0.27
CA HIS A 116 -8.58 15.42 -0.40
C HIS A 116 -8.78 13.97 0.06
N LEU A 117 -7.70 13.20 0.21
CA LEU A 117 -7.77 11.81 0.72
C LEU A 117 -7.69 11.75 2.25
N ASP A 118 -7.24 12.82 2.89
CA ASP A 118 -7.05 12.84 4.35
C ASP A 118 -8.38 12.57 5.05
N ASN A 119 -8.32 11.79 6.14
CA ASN A 119 -9.48 11.38 6.94
C ASN A 119 -10.44 10.41 6.24
N GLN A 120 -10.18 10.02 4.99
CA GLN A 120 -11.06 9.13 4.20
C GLN A 120 -10.41 7.82 3.80
N TYR A 121 -9.09 7.69 3.98
CA TYR A 121 -8.34 6.48 3.68
C TYR A 121 -7.34 6.18 4.80
N ALA A 122 -7.06 4.90 5.01
CA ALA A 122 -6.18 4.44 6.07
C ALA A 122 -4.70 4.56 5.66
N ALA A 123 -4.13 5.73 5.86
CA ALA A 123 -2.70 5.95 5.70
C ALA A 123 -1.96 5.25 6.83
N PHE A 124 -0.90 4.49 6.53
CA PHE A 124 -0.26 3.65 7.54
C PHE A 124 1.26 3.51 7.42
N GLY A 125 1.90 4.26 6.53
CA GLY A 125 3.36 4.21 6.40
C GLY A 125 3.90 5.27 5.47
N ARG A 126 5.22 5.25 5.29
CA ARG A 126 5.92 6.21 4.42
C ARG A 126 7.17 5.59 3.83
N VAL A 127 7.44 5.88 2.59
CA VAL A 127 8.68 5.53 1.91
C VAL A 127 9.86 6.22 2.60
N ILE A 128 10.88 5.45 2.95
CA ILE A 128 12.12 5.96 3.57
C ILE A 128 13.30 5.94 2.61
N THR A 129 13.31 5.02 1.63
CA THR A 129 14.31 4.99 0.55
C THR A 129 13.64 4.51 -0.73
N GLY A 130 14.20 4.90 -1.88
CA GLY A 130 13.72 4.39 -3.17
C GLY A 130 12.49 5.07 -3.71
N MET A 131 12.23 6.32 -3.34
CA MET A 131 11.11 7.08 -3.91
C MET A 131 11.28 7.30 -5.42
N ASP A 132 12.53 7.37 -5.90
CA ASP A 132 12.84 7.45 -7.33
C ASP A 132 12.30 6.25 -8.12
N VAL A 133 12.22 5.06 -7.49
CA VAL A 133 11.61 3.88 -8.11
C VAL A 133 10.11 4.11 -8.32
N CYS A 134 9.43 4.68 -7.32
CA CYS A 134 8.01 5.03 -7.45
C CYS A 134 7.78 6.08 -8.55
N ASP A 135 8.65 7.07 -8.64
CA ASP A 135 8.58 8.10 -9.68
C ASP A 135 8.76 7.48 -11.06
N ARG A 136 9.66 6.51 -11.21
CA ARG A 136 9.85 5.79 -12.48
C ARG A 136 8.61 4.98 -12.84
N ILE A 137 8.01 4.30 -11.87
CA ILE A 137 6.80 3.50 -12.09
C ILE A 137 5.65 4.39 -12.57
N VAL A 138 5.43 5.53 -11.92
CA VAL A 138 4.32 6.43 -12.27
C VAL A 138 4.51 7.07 -13.64
N ALA A 139 5.76 7.16 -14.13
CA ALA A 139 6.08 7.75 -15.42
C ALA A 139 5.93 6.79 -16.60
N THR A 140 5.60 5.51 -16.36
CA THR A 140 5.44 4.53 -17.43
C THR A 140 4.23 4.86 -18.30
N ARG A 141 4.26 4.40 -19.54
CA ARG A 141 3.11 4.55 -20.44
C ARG A 141 1.94 3.71 -19.95
N THR A 142 0.75 4.26 -20.04
CA THR A 142 -0.48 3.61 -19.58
C THR A 142 -1.52 3.57 -20.70
N ASN A 143 -2.51 2.67 -20.53
CA ASN A 143 -3.70 2.67 -21.36
C ASN A 143 -4.75 3.66 -20.80
N PHE A 144 -5.96 3.67 -21.37
CA PHE A 144 -7.02 4.60 -20.94
C PHE A 144 -7.55 4.34 -19.52
N ARG A 145 -7.19 3.20 -18.91
CA ARG A 145 -7.55 2.86 -17.51
C ARG A 145 -6.41 3.15 -16.53
N ASP A 146 -5.39 3.89 -16.94
CA ASP A 146 -4.21 4.18 -16.13
C ASP A 146 -3.41 2.93 -15.77
N MET A 147 -3.55 1.86 -16.54
CA MET A 147 -2.79 0.62 -16.35
C MET A 147 -1.51 0.67 -17.19
N PRO A 148 -0.33 0.42 -16.58
CA PRO A 148 0.92 0.37 -17.34
C PRO A 148 0.85 -0.60 -18.53
N LEU A 149 1.29 -0.15 -19.71
CA LEU A 149 1.37 -1.02 -20.90
C LEU A 149 2.36 -2.14 -20.69
N LYS A 150 3.48 -1.86 -20.01
CA LYS A 150 4.44 -2.85 -19.58
C LYS A 150 4.18 -3.14 -18.09
N PRO A 151 3.84 -4.38 -17.72
CA PRO A 151 3.56 -4.69 -16.31
C PRO A 151 4.71 -4.28 -15.39
N GLN A 152 4.36 -3.58 -14.31
CA GLN A 152 5.30 -3.16 -13.28
C GLN A 152 5.18 -4.16 -12.13
N VAL A 153 6.03 -5.19 -12.16
CA VAL A 153 5.90 -6.37 -11.31
C VAL A 153 6.76 -6.23 -10.05
N MET A 154 6.13 -6.47 -8.90
CA MET A 154 6.83 -6.63 -7.61
C MET A 154 7.39 -8.05 -7.56
N LYS A 155 8.69 -8.18 -7.77
CA LYS A 155 9.35 -9.49 -7.74
C LYS A 155 9.25 -10.13 -6.37
N SER A 156 9.52 -9.33 -5.33
CA SER A 156 9.39 -9.78 -3.94
C SER A 156 9.04 -8.61 -3.04
N VAL A 157 8.25 -8.90 -2.01
CA VAL A 157 7.91 -7.95 -0.97
C VAL A 157 8.21 -8.63 0.36
N THR A 158 9.10 -8.05 1.14
CA THR A 158 9.57 -8.62 2.41
C THR A 158 9.40 -7.62 3.54
N VAL A 159 9.38 -8.10 4.79
CA VAL A 159 9.25 -7.24 5.95
C VAL A 159 10.29 -7.60 7.00
N GLU A 160 10.91 -6.57 7.58
CA GLU A 160 11.77 -6.69 8.75
C GLU A 160 11.00 -6.16 9.95
N THR A 161 10.75 -7.01 10.93
CA THR A 161 9.96 -6.65 12.13
C THR A 161 10.83 -6.36 13.35
N PHE A 162 12.15 -6.55 13.24
CA PHE A 162 13.12 -6.29 14.33
C PHE A 162 12.78 -7.05 15.62
N GLY A 163 12.27 -8.28 15.49
CA GLY A 163 11.90 -9.12 16.61
C GLY A 163 10.53 -8.83 17.22
N GLU A 164 9.81 -7.82 16.73
CA GLU A 164 8.44 -7.54 17.16
C GLU A 164 7.47 -8.57 16.58
N SER A 165 6.47 -8.96 17.36
CA SER A 165 5.42 -9.88 16.93
C SER A 165 4.19 -9.09 16.51
N PHE A 166 3.57 -9.50 15.40
CA PHE A 166 2.33 -8.90 14.91
C PHE A 166 1.26 -9.99 14.82
N ASP A 167 0.15 -9.78 15.52
CA ASP A 167 -0.99 -10.68 15.44
C ASP A 167 -1.62 -10.61 14.05
N GLU A 168 -2.38 -11.65 13.68
CA GLU A 168 -3.20 -11.59 12.47
C GLU A 168 -4.23 -10.46 12.59
N PRO A 169 -4.62 -9.84 11.46
CA PRO A 169 -5.58 -8.74 11.52
C PRO A 169 -6.96 -9.21 11.94
N GLU A 170 -7.71 -8.31 12.56
CA GLU A 170 -9.15 -8.50 12.73
C GLU A 170 -9.83 -8.27 11.38
N LYS A 171 -10.70 -9.20 10.98
CA LYS A 171 -11.40 -9.19 9.71
C LYS A 171 -12.87 -8.84 9.91
N VAL A 172 -13.45 -8.17 8.95
CA VAL A 172 -14.88 -7.83 8.98
C VAL A 172 -15.68 -8.61 7.95
#